data_77d2388ec8b400ff16fa6a301b1aeec5
#
_entry.id   77d2388ec8b400ff16fa6a301b1aeec5
#
_cell.length_a   1.000
_cell.length_b   1.000
_cell.length_c   1.000
_cell.angle_alpha   90.00
_cell.angle_beta   90.00
_cell.angle_gamma   90.00
#
_symmetry.space_group_name_H-M   'P 1'
#
loop_
_entity.id
_entity.type
_entity.pdbx_description
1 polymer ?
#
loop_
_entity_poly.entity_id
_entity_poly.type
_entity_poly.pdbx_seq_one_letter_code
_entity_poly.pdbx_strand_id
1 'polypeptide(L)'
;MKEKKYPGKALGAILIVLLLMPLGHALMILMEHFLTPTALHYSAFAMGFMGLVITIWGVFVKGDTWQTCFGLAGALLFWTGWVEFLLAYYAQRYGVHCDLVGNGVVETISQYVDGVAVHHTFTINGTPLEDFSRAELKGIRGSRPEYLIMPATFGMWMMIVLLYVFCTRSGCLFIQWVQNHCGLKDRVELRPMAHHASIVMFMEWNVMMWGLYLLLMFCYDPVFLGDHHPVTYIIAVVCLIGSALMFKRQLRIGSWGRSLRMAYAIVIVFWSFVEIAGRNGFFKEIWVDPLHHVVEMIAILVVFILLVVGYWLYNARESQQ
;
A
#
# COMPACT_ATOMS: atom_id res chain seq x y z
N MET A 1 6.63 -15.12 35.20
CA MET A 1 5.81 -15.92 34.27
C MET A 1 6.38 -15.75 32.86
N LYS A 2 6.73 -16.83 32.15
CA LYS A 2 7.12 -16.73 30.74
C LYS A 2 5.89 -16.37 29.92
N GLU A 3 5.93 -15.21 29.24
CA GLU A 3 4.84 -14.81 28.30
C GLU A 3 4.68 -15.86 27.21
N LYS A 4 3.44 -16.31 27.00
CA LYS A 4 3.10 -17.29 25.95
C LYS A 4 3.27 -16.63 24.58
N LYS A 5 4.04 -17.27 23.70
CA LYS A 5 4.27 -16.81 22.32
C LYS A 5 3.51 -17.68 21.32
N TYR A 6 3.04 -17.08 20.22
CA TYR A 6 2.27 -17.73 19.19
C TYR A 6 2.92 -17.54 17.80
N PRO A 7 4.15 -18.09 17.58
CA PRO A 7 4.94 -17.81 16.39
C PRO A 7 4.25 -18.25 15.10
N GLY A 8 3.53 -19.38 15.10
CA GLY A 8 2.81 -19.87 13.92
C GLY A 8 1.70 -18.91 13.47
N LYS A 9 0.91 -18.37 14.42
CA LYS A 9 -0.14 -17.38 14.10
C LYS A 9 0.46 -16.07 13.61
N ALA A 10 1.53 -15.60 14.20
CA ALA A 10 2.22 -14.37 13.80
C ALA A 10 2.83 -14.48 12.40
N LEU A 11 3.58 -15.56 12.15
CA LEU A 11 4.23 -15.79 10.86
C LEU A 11 3.20 -16.02 9.75
N GLY A 12 2.17 -16.85 10.00
CA GLY A 12 1.11 -17.09 9.03
C GLY A 12 0.36 -15.82 8.63
N ALA A 13 0.04 -14.96 9.61
CA ALA A 13 -0.61 -13.68 9.34
C ALA A 13 0.27 -12.74 8.50
N ILE A 14 1.58 -12.65 8.82
CA ILE A 14 2.52 -11.84 8.03
C ILE A 14 2.65 -12.38 6.60
N LEU A 15 2.82 -13.69 6.43
CA LEU A 15 2.99 -14.27 5.09
C LEU A 15 1.75 -14.05 4.22
N ILE A 16 0.54 -14.20 4.78
CA ILE A 16 -0.70 -13.92 4.05
C ILE A 16 -0.71 -12.47 3.57
N VAL A 17 -0.46 -11.50 4.44
CA VAL A 17 -0.50 -10.08 4.08
C VAL A 17 0.66 -9.70 3.16
N LEU A 18 1.86 -10.24 3.39
CA LEU A 18 3.05 -9.97 2.57
C LEU A 18 2.85 -10.41 1.12
N LEU A 19 2.23 -11.57 0.90
CA LEU A 19 1.97 -12.06 -0.45
C LEU A 19 0.82 -11.31 -1.15
N LEU A 20 -0.08 -10.66 -0.41
CA LEU A 20 -1.11 -9.79 -0.98
C LEU A 20 -0.52 -8.56 -1.67
N MET A 21 0.63 -8.03 -1.21
CA MET A 21 1.25 -6.84 -1.79
C MET A 21 1.63 -7.04 -3.26
N PRO A 22 2.51 -8.02 -3.61
CA PRO A 22 2.87 -8.27 -5.01
C PRO A 22 1.68 -8.73 -5.86
N LEU A 23 0.73 -9.49 -5.28
CA LEU A 23 -0.46 -9.96 -6.02
C LEU A 23 -1.41 -8.81 -6.36
N GLY A 24 -1.63 -7.86 -5.44
CA GLY A 24 -2.43 -6.67 -5.69
C GLY A 24 -1.83 -5.80 -6.79
N HIS A 25 -0.52 -5.58 -6.74
CA HIS A 25 0.20 -4.80 -7.74
C HIS A 25 0.17 -5.47 -9.13
N ALA A 26 0.46 -6.77 -9.18
CA ALA A 26 0.40 -7.53 -10.43
C ALA A 26 -1.02 -7.58 -11.03
N LEU A 27 -2.06 -7.65 -10.21
CA LEU A 27 -3.46 -7.62 -10.67
C LEU A 27 -3.74 -6.34 -11.47
N MET A 28 -3.29 -5.20 -10.99
CA MET A 28 -3.50 -3.92 -11.66
C MET A 28 -2.80 -3.88 -13.02
N ILE A 29 -1.54 -4.31 -13.08
CA ILE A 29 -0.75 -4.37 -14.33
C ILE A 29 -1.39 -5.32 -15.34
N LEU A 30 -1.87 -6.49 -14.89
CA LEU A 30 -2.55 -7.45 -15.75
C LEU A 30 -3.88 -6.88 -16.30
N MET A 31 -4.64 -6.17 -15.47
CA MET A 31 -5.86 -5.49 -15.92
C MET A 31 -5.56 -4.44 -16.99
N GLU A 32 -4.53 -3.61 -16.79
CA GLU A 32 -4.09 -2.61 -17.76
C GLU A 32 -3.64 -3.23 -19.08
N HIS A 33 -3.03 -4.42 -19.03
CA HIS A 33 -2.53 -5.09 -20.22
C HIS A 33 -3.61 -5.82 -21.02
N PHE A 34 -4.54 -6.51 -20.35
CA PHE A 34 -5.52 -7.38 -21.03
C PHE A 34 -6.86 -6.71 -21.31
N LEU A 35 -7.20 -5.63 -20.62
CA LEU A 35 -8.48 -4.95 -20.80
C LEU A 35 -8.36 -3.75 -21.74
N THR A 36 -9.40 -3.52 -22.53
CA THR A 36 -9.53 -2.27 -23.26
C THR A 36 -9.72 -1.11 -22.28
N PRO A 37 -9.37 0.15 -22.63
CA PRO A 37 -9.52 1.29 -21.72
C PRO A 37 -10.91 1.40 -21.10
N THR A 38 -11.96 1.17 -21.89
CA THR A 38 -13.35 1.20 -21.41
C THR A 38 -13.64 0.06 -20.43
N ALA A 39 -13.22 -1.16 -20.75
CA ALA A 39 -13.39 -2.33 -19.86
C ALA A 39 -12.59 -2.17 -18.57
N LEU A 40 -11.39 -1.61 -18.64
CA LEU A 40 -10.55 -1.30 -17.48
C LEU A 40 -11.27 -0.35 -16.52
N HIS A 41 -11.85 0.76 -17.03
CA HIS A 41 -12.58 1.71 -16.20
C HIS A 41 -13.76 1.07 -15.47
N TYR A 42 -14.60 0.30 -16.19
CA TYR A 42 -15.73 -0.37 -15.55
C TYR A 42 -15.29 -1.44 -14.55
N SER A 43 -14.25 -2.22 -14.88
CA SER A 43 -13.74 -3.27 -14.00
C SER A 43 -13.13 -2.71 -12.72
N ALA A 44 -12.31 -1.67 -12.83
CA ALA A 44 -11.71 -1.01 -11.68
C ALA A 44 -12.76 -0.36 -10.78
N PHE A 45 -13.76 0.31 -11.39
CA PHE A 45 -14.84 0.93 -10.63
C PHE A 45 -15.71 -0.11 -9.93
N ALA A 46 -16.05 -1.21 -10.60
CA ALA A 46 -16.79 -2.33 -10.02
C ALA A 46 -16.00 -3.02 -8.90
N MET A 47 -14.68 -3.16 -9.05
CA MET A 47 -13.80 -3.75 -8.05
C MET A 47 -13.79 -2.92 -6.76
N GLY A 48 -13.64 -1.60 -6.85
CA GLY A 48 -13.70 -0.72 -5.69
C GLY A 48 -15.06 -0.74 -5.00
N PHE A 49 -16.16 -0.77 -5.79
CA PHE A 49 -17.52 -0.92 -5.25
C PHE A 49 -17.70 -2.26 -4.53
N MET A 50 -17.22 -3.37 -5.13
CA MET A 50 -17.24 -4.68 -4.47
C MET A 50 -16.45 -4.67 -3.17
N GLY A 51 -15.30 -3.98 -3.13
CA GLY A 51 -14.50 -3.81 -1.92
C GLY A 51 -15.31 -3.16 -0.79
N LEU A 52 -16.05 -2.10 -1.11
CA LEU A 52 -16.95 -1.43 -0.16
C LEU A 52 -18.07 -2.37 0.33
N VAL A 53 -18.74 -3.07 -0.59
CA VAL A 53 -19.81 -4.02 -0.27
C VAL A 53 -19.30 -5.15 0.64
N ILE A 54 -18.13 -5.74 0.33
CA ILE A 54 -17.50 -6.77 1.14
C ILE A 54 -17.19 -6.26 2.55
N THR A 55 -16.65 -5.04 2.67
CA THR A 55 -16.36 -4.42 3.96
C THR A 55 -17.63 -4.25 4.80
N ILE A 56 -18.71 -3.73 4.20
CA ILE A 56 -20.00 -3.53 4.87
C ILE A 56 -20.60 -4.89 5.28
N TRP A 57 -20.56 -5.87 4.38
CA TRP A 57 -21.01 -7.24 4.69
C TRP A 57 -20.27 -7.82 5.90
N GLY A 58 -18.96 -7.58 5.97
CA GLY A 58 -18.13 -8.00 7.10
C GLY A 58 -18.61 -7.52 8.46
N VAL A 59 -19.33 -6.40 8.54
CA VAL A 59 -19.92 -5.87 9.80
C VAL A 59 -20.95 -6.85 10.36
N PHE A 60 -21.69 -7.55 9.50
CA PHE A 60 -22.76 -8.47 9.88
C PHE A 60 -22.27 -9.90 10.10
N VAL A 61 -21.02 -10.19 9.77
CA VAL A 61 -20.42 -11.52 9.97
C VAL A 61 -20.03 -11.69 11.45
N LYS A 62 -20.27 -12.88 11.99
CA LYS A 62 -19.89 -13.21 13.37
C LYS A 62 -18.40 -13.56 13.47
N GLY A 63 -17.77 -13.05 14.52
CA GLY A 63 -16.39 -13.38 14.86
C GLY A 63 -15.35 -12.37 14.37
N ASP A 64 -14.47 -11.93 15.25
CA ASP A 64 -13.42 -10.91 15.03
C ASP A 64 -12.51 -11.26 13.84
N THR A 65 -12.15 -12.53 13.70
CA THR A 65 -11.25 -12.98 12.62
C THR A 65 -11.91 -12.85 11.24
N TRP A 66 -13.16 -13.31 11.09
CA TRP A 66 -13.87 -13.20 9.82
C TRP A 66 -14.14 -11.75 9.44
N GLN A 67 -14.60 -10.94 10.38
CA GLN A 67 -14.75 -9.51 10.15
C GLN A 67 -13.44 -8.88 9.66
N THR A 68 -12.31 -9.24 10.28
CA THR A 68 -10.98 -8.74 9.85
C THR A 68 -10.63 -9.21 8.43
N CYS A 69 -10.91 -10.46 8.07
CA CYS A 69 -10.68 -10.96 6.71
C CYS A 69 -11.53 -10.24 5.67
N PHE A 70 -12.81 -10.00 5.95
CA PHE A 70 -13.68 -9.22 5.06
C PHE A 70 -13.20 -7.76 4.92
N GLY A 71 -12.78 -7.14 6.02
CA GLY A 71 -12.22 -5.79 6.00
C GLY A 71 -10.93 -5.72 5.19
N LEU A 72 -10.03 -6.70 5.32
CA LEU A 72 -8.78 -6.78 4.56
C LEU A 72 -9.03 -6.97 3.05
N ALA A 73 -9.89 -7.93 2.69
CA ALA A 73 -10.24 -8.17 1.29
C ALA A 73 -10.94 -6.94 0.67
N GLY A 74 -11.86 -6.34 1.42
CA GLY A 74 -12.56 -5.14 0.99
C GLY A 74 -11.62 -3.94 0.83
N ALA A 75 -10.67 -3.75 1.75
CA ALA A 75 -9.68 -2.69 1.69
C ALA A 75 -8.76 -2.83 0.47
N LEU A 76 -8.29 -4.04 0.19
CA LEU A 76 -7.44 -4.30 -0.98
C LEU A 76 -8.16 -3.97 -2.29
N LEU A 77 -9.38 -4.47 -2.46
CA LEU A 77 -10.17 -4.20 -3.67
C LEU A 77 -10.55 -2.72 -3.81
N PHE A 78 -10.84 -2.05 -2.70
CA PHE A 78 -11.15 -0.64 -2.67
C PHE A 78 -9.93 0.21 -3.02
N TRP A 79 -8.78 -0.10 -2.42
CA TRP A 79 -7.53 0.58 -2.71
C TRP A 79 -7.17 0.48 -4.19
N THR A 80 -7.08 -0.74 -4.70
CA THR A 80 -6.70 -1.00 -6.09
C THR A 80 -7.70 -0.40 -7.08
N GLY A 81 -9.01 -0.57 -6.84
CA GLY A 81 -10.06 -0.14 -7.77
C GLY A 81 -10.38 1.35 -7.74
N TRP A 82 -10.40 1.97 -6.57
CA TRP A 82 -10.82 3.37 -6.45
C TRP A 82 -9.67 4.32 -6.09
N VAL A 83 -8.76 3.93 -5.23
CA VAL A 83 -7.68 4.86 -4.85
C VAL A 83 -6.60 4.88 -5.93
N GLU A 84 -5.93 3.76 -6.15
CA GLU A 84 -4.81 3.66 -7.07
C GLU A 84 -5.24 3.93 -8.52
N PHE A 85 -6.27 3.24 -9.00
CA PHE A 85 -6.76 3.42 -10.37
C PHE A 85 -7.28 4.83 -10.63
N LEU A 86 -8.08 5.44 -9.74
CA LEU A 86 -8.59 6.79 -9.98
C LEU A 86 -7.49 7.85 -9.96
N LEU A 87 -6.49 7.70 -9.08
CA LEU A 87 -5.33 8.60 -9.10
C LEU A 87 -4.58 8.51 -10.43
N ALA A 88 -4.29 7.30 -10.92
CA ALA A 88 -3.65 7.07 -12.22
C ALA A 88 -4.50 7.62 -13.37
N TYR A 89 -5.80 7.33 -13.38
CA TYR A 89 -6.73 7.78 -14.40
C TYR A 89 -6.81 9.32 -14.49
N TYR A 90 -6.98 9.99 -13.36
CA TYR A 90 -7.07 11.45 -13.35
C TYR A 90 -5.73 12.12 -13.63
N ALA A 91 -4.62 11.53 -13.18
CA ALA A 91 -3.29 12.02 -13.53
C ALA A 91 -3.11 12.03 -15.05
N GLN A 92 -3.40 10.93 -15.72
CA GLN A 92 -3.33 10.84 -17.19
C GLN A 92 -4.31 11.80 -17.87
N ARG A 93 -5.54 11.88 -17.38
CA ARG A 93 -6.57 12.76 -17.95
C ARG A 93 -6.22 14.25 -17.86
N TYR A 94 -5.56 14.67 -16.79
CA TYR A 94 -5.11 16.05 -16.63
C TYR A 94 -3.75 16.31 -17.27
N GLY A 95 -3.19 15.33 -17.98
CA GLY A 95 -1.89 15.47 -18.64
C GLY A 95 -0.73 15.58 -17.64
N VAL A 96 -0.90 15.05 -16.44
CA VAL A 96 0.20 14.93 -15.49
C VAL A 96 1.14 13.86 -16.00
N HIS A 97 2.32 14.27 -16.45
CA HIS A 97 3.37 13.39 -16.88
C HIS A 97 4.40 13.19 -15.76
N CYS A 98 5.13 12.10 -15.86
CA CYS A 98 6.19 11.79 -14.93
C CYS A 98 7.34 12.81 -15.08
N ASP A 99 7.48 13.71 -14.13
CA ASP A 99 8.57 14.70 -14.11
C ASP A 99 9.87 14.13 -13.53
N LEU A 100 9.84 12.90 -13.01
CA LEU A 100 10.94 12.25 -12.32
C LEU A 100 11.41 11.03 -13.12
N VAL A 101 12.57 11.12 -13.74
CA VAL A 101 13.16 10.07 -14.54
C VAL A 101 14.58 9.82 -14.05
N GLY A 102 14.79 8.72 -13.31
CA GLY A 102 16.10 8.40 -12.76
C GLY A 102 16.68 9.57 -11.97
N ASN A 103 17.86 10.03 -12.34
CA ASN A 103 18.52 11.22 -11.74
C ASN A 103 18.19 12.52 -12.50
N GLY A 104 17.23 12.51 -13.43
CA GLY A 104 16.85 13.65 -14.25
C GLY A 104 15.43 14.12 -13.96
N VAL A 105 15.22 15.41 -14.15
CA VAL A 105 13.89 16.03 -14.12
C VAL A 105 13.37 16.07 -15.55
N VAL A 106 12.16 15.52 -15.77
CA VAL A 106 11.46 15.73 -17.05
C VAL A 106 10.81 17.10 -17.04
N GLU A 107 11.34 17.97 -17.85
CA GLU A 107 10.76 19.28 -18.06
C GLU A 107 9.73 19.22 -19.19
N THR A 108 8.54 19.74 -18.94
CA THR A 108 7.50 19.88 -19.97
C THR A 108 7.51 21.29 -20.51
N ILE A 109 7.89 21.45 -21.78
CA ILE A 109 7.76 22.73 -22.48
C ILE A 109 6.40 22.71 -23.19
N SER A 110 5.48 23.55 -22.71
CA SER A 110 4.16 23.69 -23.31
C SER A 110 4.11 24.93 -24.20
N GLN A 111 3.71 24.75 -25.45
CA GLN A 111 3.40 25.89 -26.33
C GLN A 111 1.92 26.21 -26.20
N TYR A 112 1.61 27.47 -25.91
CA TYR A 112 0.26 27.97 -25.78
C TYR A 112 -0.14 28.81 -26.97
N VAL A 113 -1.30 28.53 -27.55
CA VAL A 113 -1.96 29.38 -28.55
C VAL A 113 -3.32 29.76 -27.97
N ASP A 114 -3.59 31.04 -27.86
CA ASP A 114 -4.82 31.60 -27.27
C ASP A 114 -5.15 31.08 -25.87
N GLY A 115 -4.10 30.83 -25.05
CA GLY A 115 -4.26 30.33 -23.68
C GLY A 115 -4.52 28.81 -23.57
N VAL A 116 -4.54 28.11 -24.70
CA VAL A 116 -4.69 26.65 -24.73
C VAL A 116 -3.35 26.00 -25.06
N ALA A 117 -2.95 25.00 -24.30
CA ALA A 117 -1.73 24.24 -24.57
C ALA A 117 -1.94 23.38 -25.82
N VAL A 118 -1.18 23.69 -26.90
CA VAL A 118 -1.35 23.03 -28.21
C VAL A 118 -0.29 21.96 -28.46
N HIS A 119 0.88 22.11 -27.85
CA HIS A 119 1.99 21.18 -28.00
C HIS A 119 2.79 21.04 -26.73
N HIS A 120 3.15 19.81 -26.39
CA HIS A 120 4.00 19.50 -25.23
C HIS A 120 5.25 18.80 -25.73
N THR A 121 6.41 19.37 -25.44
CA THR A 121 7.70 18.72 -25.69
C THR A 121 8.27 18.29 -24.34
N PHE A 122 8.56 17.01 -24.22
CA PHE A 122 9.18 16.43 -23.02
C PHE A 122 10.69 16.37 -23.20
N THR A 123 11.42 16.91 -22.23
CA THR A 123 12.89 16.87 -22.21
C THR A 123 13.38 16.24 -20.92
N ILE A 124 14.48 15.51 -21.01
CA ILE A 124 15.21 15.01 -19.83
C ILE A 124 16.55 15.76 -19.82
N ASN A 125 16.78 16.57 -18.79
CA ASN A 125 17.97 17.43 -18.70
C ASN A 125 18.20 18.26 -19.98
N GLY A 126 17.13 18.79 -20.57
CA GLY A 126 17.18 19.60 -21.77
C GLY A 126 17.25 18.84 -23.10
N THR A 127 17.36 17.50 -23.09
CA THR A 127 17.35 16.67 -24.29
C THR A 127 15.93 16.17 -24.56
N PRO A 128 15.36 16.35 -25.78
CA PRO A 128 14.04 15.86 -26.13
C PRO A 128 13.91 14.34 -25.93
N LEU A 129 12.74 13.90 -25.46
CA LEU A 129 12.47 12.48 -25.16
C LEU A 129 12.59 11.60 -26.42
N GLU A 130 12.30 12.16 -27.59
CA GLU A 130 12.39 11.51 -28.91
C GLU A 130 13.84 11.17 -29.30
N ASP A 131 14.84 11.88 -28.74
CA ASP A 131 16.25 11.64 -29.02
C ASP A 131 16.86 10.51 -28.21
N PHE A 132 16.12 9.96 -27.23
CA PHE A 132 16.57 8.82 -26.43
C PHE A 132 16.27 7.51 -27.14
N SER A 133 17.27 6.64 -27.20
CA SER A 133 17.06 5.26 -27.66
C SER A 133 16.16 4.47 -26.70
N ARG A 134 15.47 3.44 -27.22
CA ARG A 134 14.67 2.52 -26.38
C ARG A 134 15.48 1.85 -25.26
N ALA A 135 16.77 1.66 -25.45
CA ALA A 135 17.66 1.07 -24.46
C ALA A 135 17.96 2.05 -23.32
N GLU A 136 18.16 3.32 -23.66
CA GLU A 136 18.37 4.39 -22.68
C GLU A 136 17.10 4.65 -21.88
N LEU A 137 15.92 4.69 -22.53
CA LEU A 137 14.63 4.82 -21.87
C LEU A 137 14.29 3.64 -20.93
N LYS A 138 14.75 2.42 -21.24
CA LYS A 138 14.60 1.26 -20.35
C LYS A 138 15.41 1.37 -19.07
N GLY A 139 16.53 2.08 -19.09
CA GLY A 139 17.35 2.36 -17.90
C GLY A 139 16.80 3.47 -17.04
N ILE A 140 15.83 4.23 -17.55
CA ILE A 140 15.25 5.40 -16.88
C ILE A 140 13.98 4.95 -16.17
N ARG A 141 14.00 4.85 -14.85
CA ARG A 141 12.82 4.57 -14.04
C ARG A 141 12.08 5.86 -13.75
N GLY A 142 10.96 6.09 -14.43
CA GLY A 142 10.06 7.19 -14.14
C GLY A 142 9.20 6.91 -12.90
N SER A 143 8.86 7.93 -12.13
CA SER A 143 7.78 7.85 -11.16
C SER A 143 6.44 7.79 -11.89
N ARG A 144 5.47 7.03 -11.39
CA ARG A 144 4.15 6.98 -12.00
C ARG A 144 3.44 8.33 -11.83
N PRO A 145 2.67 8.80 -12.83
CA PRO A 145 2.01 10.12 -12.77
C PRO A 145 1.11 10.32 -11.55
N GLU A 146 0.47 9.25 -11.08
CA GLU A 146 -0.39 9.28 -9.89
C GLU A 146 0.35 9.72 -8.64
N TYR A 147 1.63 9.43 -8.52
CA TYR A 147 2.46 9.83 -7.38
C TYR A 147 2.62 11.36 -7.29
N LEU A 148 2.57 12.08 -8.40
CA LEU A 148 2.68 13.53 -8.42
C LEU A 148 1.42 14.22 -7.85
N ILE A 149 0.27 13.55 -7.91
CA ILE A 149 -0.99 14.09 -7.38
C ILE A 149 -1.16 13.76 -5.89
N MET A 150 -0.64 12.65 -5.42
CA MET A 150 -0.83 12.20 -4.03
C MET A 150 -0.34 13.20 -2.98
N PRO A 151 0.79 13.92 -3.13
CA PRO A 151 1.21 14.91 -2.15
C PRO A 151 0.17 16.01 -1.88
N ALA A 152 -0.67 16.35 -2.87
CA ALA A 152 -1.75 17.31 -2.68
C ALA A 152 -2.81 16.83 -1.65
N THR A 153 -2.88 15.54 -1.38
CA THR A 153 -3.80 14.95 -0.39
C THR A 153 -3.23 14.90 1.03
N PHE A 154 -1.97 15.33 1.23
CA PHE A 154 -1.29 15.24 2.53
C PHE A 154 -2.07 15.94 3.65
N GLY A 155 -2.64 17.12 3.38
CA GLY A 155 -3.42 17.86 4.35
C GLY A 155 -4.68 17.09 4.81
N MET A 156 -5.40 16.49 3.88
CA MET A 156 -6.57 15.66 4.20
C MET A 156 -6.17 14.41 4.99
N TRP A 157 -5.12 13.71 4.55
CA TRP A 157 -4.59 12.55 5.26
C TRP A 157 -4.18 12.90 6.69
N MET A 158 -3.48 14.03 6.88
CA MET A 158 -3.07 14.52 8.20
C MET A 158 -4.27 14.80 9.09
N MET A 159 -5.34 15.45 8.57
CA MET A 159 -6.56 15.68 9.34
C MET A 159 -7.22 14.39 9.81
N ILE A 160 -7.28 13.36 8.93
CA ILE A 160 -7.83 12.03 9.29
C ILE A 160 -6.96 11.37 10.35
N VAL A 161 -5.63 11.42 10.22
CA VAL A 161 -4.69 10.84 11.19
C VAL A 161 -4.84 11.52 12.55
N LEU A 162 -4.87 12.86 12.58
CA LEU A 162 -5.03 13.62 13.82
C LEU A 162 -6.37 13.30 14.51
N LEU A 163 -7.47 13.28 13.75
CA LEU A 163 -8.78 12.91 14.26
C LEU A 163 -8.76 11.49 14.86
N TYR A 164 -8.17 10.54 14.15
CA TYR A 164 -8.14 9.14 14.56
C TYR A 164 -7.23 8.88 15.75
N VAL A 165 -6.07 9.57 15.82
CA VAL A 165 -5.12 9.42 16.94
C VAL A 165 -5.60 10.12 18.19
N PHE A 166 -6.12 11.36 18.08
CA PHE A 166 -6.39 12.21 19.24
C PHE A 166 -7.84 12.21 19.70
N CYS A 167 -8.81 11.86 18.84
CA CYS A 167 -10.23 11.96 19.18
C CYS A 167 -10.91 10.61 19.44
N THR A 168 -10.32 9.48 19.06
CA THR A 168 -10.94 8.17 19.19
C THR A 168 -10.00 7.14 19.79
N ARG A 169 -10.54 6.23 20.62
CA ARG A 169 -9.79 5.06 21.06
C ARG A 169 -9.84 3.99 19.98
N SER A 170 -8.75 3.80 19.30
CA SER A 170 -8.64 2.83 18.20
C SER A 170 -8.67 1.38 18.69
N GLY A 171 -9.28 0.50 17.88
CA GLY A 171 -9.18 -0.95 18.04
C GLY A 171 -7.87 -1.53 17.51
N CYS A 172 -7.07 -0.76 16.77
CA CYS A 172 -5.79 -1.17 16.21
C CYS A 172 -4.68 -1.12 17.24
N LEU A 173 -3.90 -2.20 17.32
CA LEU A 173 -2.76 -2.28 18.23
C LEU A 173 -1.63 -1.32 17.88
N PHE A 174 -1.45 -1.01 16.60
CA PHE A 174 -0.47 -0.03 16.14
C PHE A 174 -0.85 1.38 16.56
N ILE A 175 -2.08 1.82 16.29
CA ILE A 175 -2.56 3.14 16.69
C ILE A 175 -2.58 3.26 18.22
N GLN A 176 -3.01 2.23 18.95
CA GLN A 176 -2.90 2.21 20.42
C GLN A 176 -1.45 2.37 20.90
N TRP A 177 -0.51 1.77 20.20
CA TRP A 177 0.91 1.96 20.52
C TRP A 177 1.32 3.43 20.30
N VAL A 178 0.94 4.04 19.18
CA VAL A 178 1.18 5.48 18.91
C VAL A 178 0.53 6.34 20.00
N GLN A 179 -0.75 6.12 20.31
CA GLN A 179 -1.47 6.85 21.34
C GLN A 179 -0.78 6.77 22.71
N ASN A 180 -0.31 5.60 23.08
CA ASN A 180 0.41 5.40 24.35
C ASN A 180 1.74 6.16 24.37
N HIS A 181 2.48 6.22 23.24
CA HIS A 181 3.76 6.93 23.18
C HIS A 181 3.60 8.45 23.11
N CYS A 182 2.48 8.93 22.55
CA CYS A 182 2.11 10.34 22.60
C CYS A 182 1.58 10.80 23.97
N GLY A 183 1.56 9.93 24.99
CA GLY A 183 1.10 10.26 26.34
C GLY A 183 -0.39 10.47 26.47
N LEU A 184 -1.19 9.99 25.49
CA LEU A 184 -2.65 10.17 25.49
C LEU A 184 -3.36 9.28 26.49
N LYS A 185 -2.74 8.17 26.90
CA LYS A 185 -3.34 7.19 27.81
C LYS A 185 -3.74 7.80 29.16
N ASP A 186 -2.92 8.71 29.67
CA ASP A 186 -3.05 9.26 31.03
C ASP A 186 -3.58 10.71 31.06
N ARG A 187 -3.72 11.35 29.90
CA ARG A 187 -4.05 12.79 29.79
C ARG A 187 -5.38 13.08 29.11
N VAL A 188 -5.87 12.16 28.29
CA VAL A 188 -7.09 12.34 27.49
C VAL A 188 -8.00 11.13 27.65
N GLU A 189 -9.25 11.37 28.03
CA GLU A 189 -10.27 10.32 28.08
C GLU A 189 -10.79 10.04 26.67
N LEU A 190 -10.19 9.05 26.00
CA LEU A 190 -10.60 8.62 24.68
C LEU A 190 -11.78 7.64 24.80
N ARG A 191 -12.95 8.02 24.29
CA ARG A 191 -14.11 7.14 24.24
C ARG A 191 -13.94 6.07 23.17
N PRO A 192 -14.26 4.79 23.48
CA PRO A 192 -14.24 3.76 22.47
C PRO A 192 -15.37 4.00 21.46
N MET A 193 -15.03 3.92 20.16
CA MET A 193 -16.03 3.79 19.10
C MET A 193 -16.57 2.35 19.08
N ALA A 194 -17.78 2.16 18.57
CA ALA A 194 -18.28 0.82 18.26
C ALA A 194 -17.33 0.12 17.29
N HIS A 195 -16.75 -1.00 17.73
CA HIS A 195 -15.73 -1.69 16.97
C HIS A 195 -16.32 -2.78 16.08
N HIS A 196 -16.43 -2.48 14.81
CA HIS A 196 -16.59 -3.49 13.78
C HIS A 196 -15.22 -3.78 13.18
N ALA A 197 -14.65 -4.96 13.43
CA ALA A 197 -13.30 -5.29 13.01
C ALA A 197 -13.10 -5.18 11.49
N SER A 198 -14.16 -5.35 10.70
CA SER A 198 -14.16 -5.15 9.26
C SER A 198 -13.90 -3.69 8.90
N ILE A 199 -14.64 -2.75 9.50
CA ILE A 199 -14.48 -1.31 9.24
C ILE A 199 -13.11 -0.83 9.74
N VAL A 200 -12.71 -1.27 10.94
CA VAL A 200 -11.40 -0.92 11.51
C VAL A 200 -10.28 -1.36 10.57
N MET A 201 -10.30 -2.61 10.11
CA MET A 201 -9.29 -3.13 9.19
C MET A 201 -9.26 -2.37 7.86
N PHE A 202 -10.44 -2.11 7.30
CA PHE A 202 -10.59 -1.35 6.05
C PHE A 202 -10.00 0.05 6.15
N MET A 203 -10.38 0.79 7.19
CA MET A 203 -9.91 2.18 7.39
C MET A 203 -8.40 2.23 7.64
N GLU A 204 -7.91 1.37 8.52
CA GLU A 204 -6.50 1.36 8.89
C GLU A 204 -5.59 0.94 7.74
N TRP A 205 -6.01 -0.05 6.93
CA TRP A 205 -5.30 -0.41 5.71
C TRP A 205 -5.16 0.79 4.77
N ASN A 206 -6.28 1.45 4.45
CA ASN A 206 -6.26 2.58 3.52
C ASN A 206 -5.41 3.75 4.04
N VAL A 207 -5.52 4.10 5.33
CA VAL A 207 -4.73 5.18 5.93
C VAL A 207 -3.23 4.85 5.95
N MET A 208 -2.87 3.60 6.27
CA MET A 208 -1.47 3.17 6.30
C MET A 208 -0.87 3.09 4.88
N MET A 209 -1.62 2.58 3.91
CA MET A 209 -1.19 2.57 2.51
C MET A 209 -0.99 3.99 2.00
N TRP A 210 -1.91 4.89 2.29
CA TRP A 210 -1.77 6.30 1.92
C TRP A 210 -0.53 6.94 2.54
N GLY A 211 -0.29 6.66 3.83
CA GLY A 211 0.92 7.11 4.52
C GLY A 211 2.22 6.56 3.91
N LEU A 212 2.22 5.29 3.49
CA LEU A 212 3.34 4.68 2.77
C LEU A 212 3.63 5.43 1.46
N TYR A 213 2.61 5.65 0.63
CA TYR A 213 2.80 6.37 -0.63
C TYR A 213 3.32 7.78 -0.42
N LEU A 214 2.78 8.53 0.55
CA LEU A 214 3.28 9.86 0.89
C LEU A 214 4.75 9.83 1.34
N LEU A 215 5.14 8.83 2.15
CA LEU A 215 6.53 8.66 2.59
C LEU A 215 7.46 8.38 1.40
N LEU A 216 7.04 7.47 0.50
CA LEU A 216 7.84 7.12 -0.67
C LEU A 216 7.98 8.31 -1.63
N MET A 217 6.95 9.15 -1.76
CA MET A 217 7.05 10.38 -2.54
C MET A 217 8.14 11.31 -2.02
N PHE A 218 8.21 11.54 -0.70
CA PHE A 218 9.31 12.31 -0.10
C PHE A 218 10.68 11.69 -0.37
N CYS A 219 10.75 10.36 -0.40
CA CYS A 219 11.99 9.64 -0.68
C CYS A 219 12.43 9.70 -2.15
N TYR A 220 11.46 9.80 -3.08
CA TYR A 220 11.74 9.69 -4.52
C TYR A 220 11.82 11.05 -5.22
N ASP A 221 11.15 12.06 -4.69
CA ASP A 221 11.15 13.39 -5.28
C ASP A 221 12.51 14.08 -5.05
N PRO A 222 13.26 14.38 -6.12
CA PRO A 222 14.57 15.04 -6.01
C PRO A 222 14.47 16.47 -5.49
N VAL A 223 13.30 17.12 -5.49
CA VAL A 223 13.08 18.42 -4.86
C VAL A 223 13.17 18.30 -3.34
N PHE A 224 12.81 17.16 -2.76
CA PHE A 224 12.92 16.92 -1.32
C PHE A 224 14.17 16.09 -0.98
N LEU A 225 14.26 14.84 -1.38
CA LEU A 225 15.35 13.93 -1.06
C LEU A 225 15.98 13.31 -2.31
N GLY A 226 15.20 12.58 -3.10
CA GLY A 226 15.65 11.78 -4.22
C GLY A 226 16.04 10.34 -3.84
N ASP A 227 16.05 9.47 -4.84
CA ASP A 227 16.23 8.02 -4.71
C ASP A 227 17.54 7.63 -3.99
N HIS A 228 18.62 8.36 -4.25
CA HIS A 228 19.96 8.05 -3.74
C HIS A 228 20.37 8.92 -2.54
N HIS A 229 19.44 9.70 -1.97
CA HIS A 229 19.77 10.56 -0.83
C HIS A 229 20.03 9.71 0.43
N PRO A 230 21.05 10.03 1.25
CA PRO A 230 21.35 9.26 2.47
C PRO A 230 20.16 9.10 3.43
N VAL A 231 19.31 10.14 3.54
CA VAL A 231 18.10 10.10 4.37
C VAL A 231 17.10 9.05 3.87
N THR A 232 16.98 8.85 2.55
CA THR A 232 16.13 7.81 1.97
C THR A 232 16.56 6.42 2.45
N TYR A 233 17.86 6.13 2.46
CA TYR A 233 18.40 4.88 3.00
C TYR A 233 18.20 4.76 4.52
N ILE A 234 18.34 5.85 5.27
CA ILE A 234 18.07 5.86 6.71
C ILE A 234 16.60 5.53 6.97
N ILE A 235 15.67 6.11 6.22
CA ILE A 235 14.24 5.81 6.30
C ILE A 235 13.98 4.32 6.02
N ALA A 236 14.59 3.74 4.99
CA ALA A 236 14.48 2.32 4.68
C ALA A 236 14.92 1.43 5.87
N VAL A 237 16.09 1.73 6.45
CA VAL A 237 16.62 0.98 7.61
C VAL A 237 15.72 1.15 8.83
N VAL A 238 15.23 2.35 9.10
CA VAL A 238 14.29 2.61 10.21
C VAL A 238 13.00 1.82 10.03
N CYS A 239 12.45 1.76 8.82
CA CYS A 239 11.27 0.95 8.51
C CYS A 239 11.53 -0.55 8.72
N LEU A 240 12.70 -1.05 8.30
CA LEU A 240 13.10 -2.45 8.52
C LEU A 240 13.21 -2.78 10.01
N ILE A 241 13.91 -1.95 10.79
CA ILE A 241 14.05 -2.14 12.23
C ILE A 241 12.68 -2.01 12.92
N GLY A 242 11.89 -1.02 12.56
CA GLY A 242 10.56 -0.79 13.10
C GLY A 242 9.64 -2.00 12.89
N SER A 243 9.61 -2.55 11.66
CA SER A 243 8.84 -3.76 11.36
C SER A 243 9.26 -4.96 12.19
N ALA A 244 10.58 -5.15 12.39
CA ALA A 244 11.12 -6.23 13.24
C ALA A 244 10.75 -6.06 14.72
N LEU A 245 10.73 -4.84 15.24
CA LEU A 245 10.29 -4.54 16.61
C LEU A 245 8.79 -4.78 16.79
N MET A 246 7.98 -4.39 15.81
CA MET A 246 6.55 -4.65 15.78
C MET A 246 6.26 -6.16 15.72
N PHE A 247 7.04 -6.93 14.95
CA PHE A 247 6.93 -8.39 14.90
C PHE A 247 7.15 -9.05 16.25
N LYS A 248 8.14 -8.60 17.03
CA LYS A 248 8.34 -9.10 18.40
C LYS A 248 7.10 -8.95 19.27
N ARG A 249 6.34 -7.86 19.09
CA ARG A 249 5.07 -7.64 19.79
C ARG A 249 3.97 -8.57 19.27
N GLN A 250 3.91 -8.77 17.96
CA GLN A 250 2.93 -9.66 17.33
C GLN A 250 3.03 -11.10 17.83
N LEU A 251 4.24 -11.59 18.12
CA LEU A 251 4.46 -12.94 18.67
C LEU A 251 3.65 -13.22 19.95
N ARG A 252 3.18 -12.20 20.66
CA ARG A 252 2.40 -12.33 21.90
C ARG A 252 0.88 -12.33 21.64
N ILE A 253 0.44 -12.18 20.39
CA ILE A 253 -0.98 -12.10 20.04
C ILE A 253 -1.51 -13.51 19.76
N GLY A 254 -2.40 -13.98 20.62
CA GLY A 254 -3.00 -15.32 20.50
C GLY A 254 -4.21 -15.42 19.56
N SER A 255 -4.84 -14.30 19.20
CA SER A 255 -6.02 -14.23 18.32
C SER A 255 -5.60 -13.97 16.88
N TRP A 256 -6.17 -14.70 15.93
CA TRP A 256 -5.87 -14.53 14.50
C TRP A 256 -6.31 -13.16 13.95
N GLY A 257 -7.51 -12.71 14.22
CA GLY A 257 -7.99 -11.42 13.73
C GLY A 257 -7.09 -10.28 14.21
N ARG A 258 -6.72 -10.28 15.48
CA ARG A 258 -5.77 -9.30 16.03
C ARG A 258 -4.37 -9.45 15.44
N SER A 259 -3.93 -10.69 15.17
CA SER A 259 -2.63 -10.94 14.53
C SER A 259 -2.61 -10.43 13.09
N LEU A 260 -3.70 -10.61 12.31
CA LEU A 260 -3.86 -10.04 10.96
C LEU A 260 -3.85 -8.50 10.99
N ARG A 261 -4.58 -7.88 11.95
CA ARG A 261 -4.56 -6.42 12.11
C ARG A 261 -3.22 -5.85 12.54
N MET A 262 -2.36 -6.64 13.16
CA MET A 262 -0.98 -6.23 13.41
C MET A 262 -0.07 -6.52 12.22
N ALA A 263 -0.31 -7.63 11.52
CA ALA A 263 0.50 -8.05 10.38
C ALA A 263 0.47 -7.03 9.24
N TYR A 264 -0.71 -6.45 8.92
CA TYR A 264 -0.78 -5.47 7.83
C TYR A 264 0.10 -4.24 8.11
N ALA A 265 0.07 -3.72 9.33
CA ALA A 265 0.90 -2.58 9.71
C ALA A 265 2.40 -2.90 9.62
N ILE A 266 2.79 -4.11 10.08
CA ILE A 266 4.18 -4.60 9.97
C ILE A 266 4.58 -4.70 8.51
N VAL A 267 3.73 -5.29 7.67
CA VAL A 267 4.02 -5.51 6.26
C VAL A 267 4.10 -4.19 5.50
N ILE A 268 3.21 -3.24 5.73
CA ILE A 268 3.27 -1.93 5.06
C ILE A 268 4.54 -1.19 5.44
N VAL A 269 4.91 -1.17 6.72
CA VAL A 269 6.18 -0.55 7.16
C VAL A 269 7.38 -1.29 6.57
N PHE A 270 7.38 -2.62 6.53
CA PHE A 270 8.41 -3.42 5.89
C PHE A 270 8.47 -3.16 4.37
N TRP A 271 7.31 -2.99 3.72
CA TRP A 271 7.22 -2.74 2.29
C TRP A 271 7.86 -1.41 1.89
N SER A 272 7.87 -0.39 2.78
CA SER A 272 8.65 0.83 2.55
C SER A 272 10.14 0.55 2.33
N PHE A 273 10.71 -0.40 3.09
CA PHE A 273 12.09 -0.85 2.86
C PHE A 273 12.21 -1.58 1.53
N VAL A 274 11.25 -2.46 1.21
CA VAL A 274 11.26 -3.26 -0.04
C VAL A 274 11.24 -2.35 -1.26
N GLU A 275 10.35 -1.34 -1.28
CA GLU A 275 10.23 -0.37 -2.38
C GLU A 275 11.51 0.44 -2.57
N ILE A 276 12.07 1.01 -1.50
CA ILE A 276 13.30 1.79 -1.58
C ILE A 276 14.47 0.91 -2.05
N ALA A 277 14.60 -0.32 -1.55
CA ALA A 277 15.65 -1.24 -1.94
C ALA A 277 15.49 -1.71 -3.39
N GLY A 278 14.28 -2.06 -3.82
CA GLY A 278 13.98 -2.46 -5.19
C GLY A 278 14.29 -1.35 -6.19
N ARG A 279 13.82 -0.13 -5.89
CA ARG A 279 14.07 1.05 -6.73
C ARG A 279 15.57 1.37 -6.87
N ASN A 280 16.35 1.12 -5.82
CA ASN A 280 17.80 1.25 -5.86
C ASN A 280 18.55 0.04 -6.47
N GLY A 281 17.81 -0.95 -7.02
CA GLY A 281 18.38 -2.06 -7.77
C GLY A 281 18.98 -3.18 -6.91
N PHE A 282 18.71 -3.23 -5.59
CA PHE A 282 19.20 -4.31 -4.72
C PHE A 282 18.62 -5.68 -5.09
N PHE A 283 17.43 -5.69 -5.71
CA PHE A 283 16.80 -6.90 -6.26
C PHE A 283 15.84 -6.52 -7.40
N LYS A 284 15.39 -7.54 -8.14
CA LYS A 284 14.44 -7.35 -9.24
C LYS A 284 13.01 -7.43 -8.72
N GLU A 285 12.23 -6.39 -8.98
CA GLU A 285 10.82 -6.30 -8.59
C GLU A 285 9.95 -7.07 -9.60
N ILE A 286 9.81 -8.38 -9.39
CA ILE A 286 9.10 -9.28 -10.32
C ILE A 286 7.61 -8.97 -10.48
N TRP A 287 7.00 -8.35 -9.48
CA TRP A 287 5.59 -7.95 -9.49
C TRP A 287 5.30 -6.72 -10.36
N VAL A 288 6.34 -5.94 -10.71
CA VAL A 288 6.24 -4.79 -11.63
C VAL A 288 6.24 -5.26 -13.09
N ASP A 289 6.76 -6.44 -13.36
CA ASP A 289 6.77 -7.06 -14.69
C ASP A 289 6.25 -8.51 -14.64
N PRO A 290 4.96 -8.70 -14.26
CA PRO A 290 4.41 -10.03 -14.03
C PRO A 290 4.35 -10.90 -15.30
N LEU A 291 4.33 -10.29 -16.49
CA LEU A 291 4.27 -11.01 -17.76
C LEU A 291 5.58 -11.68 -18.13
N HIS A 292 6.72 -11.10 -17.74
CA HIS A 292 8.03 -11.72 -17.91
C HIS A 292 8.41 -12.65 -16.76
N HIS A 293 7.66 -12.62 -15.65
CA HIS A 293 7.88 -13.40 -14.42
C HIS A 293 6.67 -14.26 -14.05
N VAL A 294 6.00 -14.83 -15.06
CA VAL A 294 4.75 -15.59 -14.88
C VAL A 294 4.91 -16.76 -13.92
N VAL A 295 6.03 -17.50 -14.00
CA VAL A 295 6.28 -18.68 -13.18
C VAL A 295 6.39 -18.29 -11.69
N GLU A 296 7.16 -17.25 -11.40
CA GLU A 296 7.36 -16.72 -10.05
C GLU A 296 6.05 -16.17 -9.49
N MET A 297 5.26 -15.45 -10.30
CA MET A 297 3.98 -14.91 -9.88
C MET A 297 2.93 -16.00 -9.62
N ILE A 298 2.90 -17.05 -10.44
CA ILE A 298 2.06 -18.23 -10.19
C ILE A 298 2.50 -18.94 -8.90
N ALA A 299 3.80 -19.08 -8.66
CA ALA A 299 4.31 -19.68 -7.43
C ALA A 299 3.87 -18.88 -6.19
N ILE A 300 3.94 -17.55 -6.24
CA ILE A 300 3.45 -16.65 -5.17
C ILE A 300 1.95 -16.87 -4.95
N LEU A 301 1.15 -16.92 -6.01
CA LEU A 301 -0.29 -17.14 -5.93
C LEU A 301 -0.63 -18.51 -5.32
N VAL A 302 0.06 -19.57 -5.73
CA VAL A 302 -0.15 -20.92 -5.20
C VAL A 302 0.21 -20.97 -3.72
N VAL A 303 1.34 -20.42 -3.31
CA VAL A 303 1.74 -20.35 -1.90
C VAL A 303 0.71 -19.55 -1.09
N PHE A 304 0.23 -18.44 -1.62
CA PHE A 304 -0.82 -17.63 -0.98
C PHE A 304 -2.11 -18.45 -0.77
N ILE A 305 -2.59 -19.13 -1.80
CA ILE A 305 -3.80 -19.99 -1.71
C ILE A 305 -3.60 -21.10 -0.66
N LEU A 306 -2.44 -21.77 -0.67
CA LEU A 306 -2.14 -22.84 0.30
C LEU A 306 -2.12 -22.32 1.73
N LEU A 307 -1.57 -21.12 1.97
CA LEU A 307 -1.57 -20.47 3.28
C LEU A 307 -2.99 -20.12 3.73
N VAL A 308 -3.82 -19.56 2.86
CA VAL A 308 -5.22 -19.20 3.17
C VAL A 308 -6.04 -20.44 3.47
N VAL A 309 -5.93 -21.48 2.63
CA VAL A 309 -6.64 -22.76 2.83
C VAL A 309 -6.15 -23.46 4.09
N GLY A 310 -4.85 -23.55 4.31
CA GLY A 310 -4.26 -24.11 5.52
C GLY A 310 -4.74 -23.40 6.79
N TYR A 311 -4.79 -22.09 6.73
CA TYR A 311 -5.35 -21.25 7.80
C TYR A 311 -6.84 -21.55 8.04
N TRP A 312 -7.65 -21.64 6.98
CA TRP A 312 -9.07 -21.95 7.08
C TRP A 312 -9.32 -23.31 7.72
N LEU A 313 -8.58 -24.34 7.29
CA LEU A 313 -8.65 -25.70 7.85
C LEU A 313 -8.23 -25.75 9.32
N TYR A 314 -7.20 -25.00 9.69
CA TYR A 314 -6.74 -24.92 11.08
C TYR A 314 -7.82 -24.30 11.97
N ASN A 315 -8.43 -23.19 11.57
CA ASN A 315 -9.52 -22.55 12.32
C ASN A 315 -10.78 -23.42 12.43
N ALA A 316 -11.12 -24.15 11.36
CA ALA A 316 -12.26 -25.06 11.38
C ALA A 316 -12.07 -26.16 12.45
N ARG A 317 -10.85 -26.62 12.65
CA ARG A 317 -10.52 -27.61 13.71
C ARG A 317 -10.54 -27.00 15.10
N GLU A 318 -10.00 -25.80 15.32
CA GLU A 318 -10.05 -25.10 16.62
C GLU A 318 -11.50 -24.80 17.07
N SER A 319 -12.45 -24.62 16.16
CA SER A 319 -13.86 -24.34 16.48
C SER A 319 -14.67 -25.60 16.83
N GLN A 320 -14.13 -26.79 16.59
CA GLN A 320 -14.77 -28.07 16.92
C GLN A 320 -14.26 -28.66 18.24
N GLN A 321 -13.20 -28.13 18.82
CA GLN A 321 -12.68 -28.44 20.15
C GLN A 321 -13.16 -27.45 21.21
#